data_7f7f222ee834c5908a2b761c86f7ffbe
#
_entry.id   7f7f222ee834c5908a2b761c86f7ffbe
#
_cell.length_a   1.000
_cell.length_b   1.000
_cell.length_c   1.000
_cell.angle_alpha   90.00
_cell.angle_beta   90.00
_cell.angle_gamma   90.00
#
_symmetry.space_group_name_H-M   'P 1'
#
loop_
_entity.id
_entity.type
_entity.pdbx_description
1 polymer ?
#
loop_
_entity_poly.entity_id
_entity_poly.type
_entity_poly.pdbx_seq_one_letter_code
_entity_poly.pdbx_strand_id
1 'polypeptide(L)'
;MKAIICKKFAPVSDLVWEEVADPIAGPGEIVVDVKAAGLNYPDNLIVRGLYQFQPERPFSPGHEGSGVVSSVGADVKMHSVGDSVAFFKGFGAFAEKIVVSERMAFPIPKSFPHKIA
;
A
#
# COMPACT_ATOMS: atom_id res chain seq x y z
N MET A 1 12.78 4.01 0.24
CA MET A 1 12.16 2.85 0.89
C MET A 1 12.39 1.57 0.11
N LYS A 2 12.20 0.43 0.76
CA LYS A 2 12.22 -0.86 0.08
C LYS A 2 10.82 -1.26 -0.34
N ALA A 3 10.70 -1.84 -1.54
CA ALA A 3 9.43 -2.31 -2.06
C ALA A 3 9.63 -3.52 -2.97
N ILE A 4 8.60 -4.37 -3.03
CA ILE A 4 8.52 -5.41 -4.05
C ILE A 4 7.99 -4.76 -5.32
N ILE A 5 8.71 -4.90 -6.43
CA ILE A 5 8.39 -4.20 -7.68
C ILE A 5 8.13 -5.18 -8.81
N CYS A 6 7.05 -4.94 -9.52
CA CYS A 6 6.72 -5.60 -10.78
C CYS A 6 7.17 -4.69 -11.92
N LYS A 7 8.26 -5.05 -12.59
CA LYS A 7 8.81 -4.25 -13.70
C LYS A 7 8.15 -4.57 -15.04
N LYS A 8 7.62 -5.77 -15.16
CA LYS A 8 6.91 -6.24 -16.35
C LYS A 8 5.91 -7.32 -15.92
N PHE A 9 4.87 -7.52 -16.68
CA PHE A 9 3.93 -8.62 -16.43
C PHE A 9 4.63 -9.95 -16.68
N ALA A 10 4.79 -10.73 -15.62
CA ALA A 10 5.56 -11.96 -15.61
C ALA A 10 5.18 -12.80 -14.39
N PRO A 11 5.63 -14.06 -14.30
CA PRO A 11 5.40 -14.86 -13.08
C PRO A 11 5.95 -14.19 -11.84
N VAL A 12 5.39 -14.51 -10.68
CA VAL A 12 5.77 -13.90 -9.40
C VAL A 12 7.27 -14.02 -9.08
N SER A 13 7.93 -15.04 -9.63
CA SER A 13 9.38 -15.21 -9.45
C SER A 13 10.21 -14.06 -10.05
N ASP A 14 9.63 -13.27 -10.95
CA ASP A 14 10.31 -12.12 -11.56
C ASP A 14 10.14 -10.83 -10.76
N LEU A 15 9.36 -10.83 -9.68
CA LEU A 15 9.27 -9.68 -8.78
C LEU A 15 10.62 -9.43 -8.13
N VAL A 16 10.95 -8.17 -7.93
CA VAL A 16 12.23 -7.78 -7.32
C VAL A 16 11.99 -6.95 -6.06
N TRP A 17 12.89 -7.10 -5.10
CA TRP A 17 12.92 -6.29 -3.88
C TRP A 17 13.99 -5.23 -4.07
N GLU A 18 13.62 -3.97 -4.14
CA GLU A 18 14.59 -2.92 -4.41
C GLU A 18 14.24 -1.59 -3.74
N GLU A 19 15.22 -0.71 -3.70
CA GLU A 19 15.06 0.64 -3.19
C GLU A 19 14.32 1.51 -4.20
N VAL A 20 13.30 2.23 -3.73
CA VAL A 20 12.54 3.20 -4.54
C VAL A 20 12.30 4.46 -3.72
N ALA A 21 11.87 5.53 -4.38
CA ALA A 21 11.56 6.79 -3.70
C ALA A 21 10.40 6.60 -2.73
N ASP A 22 10.47 7.28 -1.59
CA ASP A 22 9.37 7.32 -0.63
C ASP A 22 8.17 8.02 -1.24
N PRO A 23 6.94 7.54 -1.01
CA PRO A 23 5.75 8.24 -1.48
C PRO A 23 5.55 9.55 -0.72
N ILE A 24 4.90 10.51 -1.38
CA ILE A 24 4.58 11.80 -0.81
C ILE A 24 3.06 11.97 -0.83
N ALA A 25 2.47 12.37 0.31
CA ALA A 25 1.04 12.59 0.40
C ALA A 25 0.66 13.90 -0.31
N GLY A 26 -0.21 13.80 -1.30
CA GLY A 26 -0.86 14.96 -1.92
C GLY A 26 -2.09 15.39 -1.12
N PRO A 27 -2.85 16.40 -1.62
CA PRO A 27 -4.08 16.83 -0.95
C PRO A 27 -5.05 15.67 -0.75
N GLY A 28 -5.58 15.54 0.48
CA GLY A 28 -6.52 14.48 0.81
C GLY A 28 -5.90 13.08 0.94
N GLU A 29 -4.58 12.98 0.91
CA GLU A 29 -3.86 11.71 0.99
C GLU A 29 -3.04 11.60 2.26
N ILE A 30 -2.80 10.36 2.68
CA ILE A 30 -1.92 10.06 3.81
C ILE A 30 -0.86 9.07 3.37
N VAL A 31 0.29 9.08 4.03
CA VAL A 31 1.32 8.05 3.90
C VAL A 31 1.24 7.15 5.13
N VAL A 32 1.20 5.85 4.89
CA VAL A 32 1.14 4.84 5.94
C VAL A 32 2.43 4.03 5.94
N ASP A 33 3.05 3.89 7.11
CA ASP A 33 4.12 2.93 7.32
C ASP A 33 3.47 1.56 7.43
N VAL A 34 3.68 0.71 6.43
CA VAL A 34 3.01 -0.59 6.35
C VAL A 34 3.61 -1.55 7.36
N LYS A 35 2.76 -2.10 8.21
CA LYS A 35 3.16 -3.11 9.21
C LYS A 35 2.74 -4.51 8.82
N ALA A 36 1.65 -4.63 8.06
CA ALA A 36 1.18 -5.90 7.53
C ALA A 36 0.43 -5.66 6.23
N ALA A 37 0.54 -6.57 5.29
CA ALA A 37 -0.17 -6.51 4.02
C ALA A 37 -0.78 -7.89 3.74
N GLY A 38 -2.00 -7.89 3.21
CA GLY A 38 -2.68 -9.11 2.83
C GLY A 38 -2.23 -9.59 1.45
N LEU A 39 -2.06 -10.89 1.29
CA LEU A 39 -1.77 -11.52 0.01
C LEU A 39 -3.06 -12.17 -0.50
N ASN A 40 -3.47 -11.78 -1.69
CA ASN A 40 -4.73 -12.23 -2.28
C ASN A 40 -4.49 -12.83 -3.67
N TYR A 41 -5.39 -13.71 -4.11
CA TYR A 41 -5.26 -14.34 -5.41
C TYR A 41 -5.19 -13.32 -6.58
N PRO A 42 -6.01 -12.25 -6.61
CA PRO A 42 -5.88 -11.23 -7.66
C PRO A 42 -4.48 -10.61 -7.77
N ASP A 43 -3.69 -10.53 -6.70
CA ASP A 43 -2.32 -10.00 -6.76
C ASP A 43 -1.47 -10.82 -7.72
N ASN A 44 -1.60 -12.15 -7.70
CA ASN A 44 -0.89 -13.03 -8.61
C ASN A 44 -1.31 -12.77 -10.06
N LEU A 45 -2.60 -12.57 -10.31
CA LEU A 45 -3.11 -12.29 -11.65
C LEU A 45 -2.64 -10.94 -12.15
N ILE A 46 -2.63 -9.93 -11.28
CA ILE A 46 -2.22 -8.57 -11.64
C ILE A 46 -0.75 -8.55 -12.08
N VAL A 47 0.15 -9.18 -11.33
CA VAL A 47 1.58 -9.17 -11.70
C VAL A 47 1.85 -9.93 -12.99
N ARG A 48 0.98 -10.87 -13.37
CA ARG A 48 1.10 -11.63 -14.61
C ARG A 48 0.36 -10.98 -15.78
N GLY A 49 -0.32 -9.86 -15.56
CA GLY A 49 -1.08 -9.18 -16.60
C GLY A 49 -2.36 -9.91 -17.00
N LEU A 50 -2.88 -10.78 -16.14
CA LEU A 50 -4.05 -11.63 -16.42
C LEU A 50 -5.33 -11.11 -15.77
N TYR A 51 -5.27 -9.93 -15.16
CA TYR A 51 -6.42 -9.32 -14.48
C TYR A 51 -6.95 -8.14 -15.28
N GLN A 52 -8.20 -7.74 -15.05
CA GLN A 52 -8.81 -6.58 -15.74
C GLN A 52 -8.08 -5.28 -15.41
N PHE A 53 -7.66 -5.12 -14.15
CA PHE A 53 -6.91 -3.96 -13.71
C PHE A 53 -5.43 -4.18 -13.99
N GLN A 54 -4.83 -3.28 -14.77
CA GLN A 54 -3.42 -3.37 -15.17
C GLN A 54 -2.71 -2.05 -14.85
N PRO A 55 -2.07 -1.95 -13.65
CA PRO A 55 -1.33 -0.75 -13.29
C PRO A 55 -0.19 -0.47 -14.26
N GLU A 56 0.17 0.79 -14.41
CA GLU A 56 1.38 1.16 -15.13
C GLU A 56 2.61 0.58 -14.45
N ARG A 57 3.50 0.00 -15.23
CA ARG A 57 4.76 -0.58 -14.72
C ARG A 57 5.87 0.46 -14.78
N PRO A 58 6.80 0.47 -13.81
CA PRO A 58 6.87 -0.45 -12.68
C PRO A 58 5.89 -0.07 -11.56
N PHE A 59 5.39 -1.06 -10.81
CA PHE A 59 4.53 -0.81 -9.66
C PHE A 59 4.79 -1.85 -8.57
N SER A 60 4.41 -1.51 -7.32
CA SER A 60 4.40 -2.47 -6.22
C SER A 60 3.00 -3.08 -6.12
N PRO A 61 2.87 -4.41 -6.12
CA PRO A 61 1.56 -5.03 -5.97
C PRO A 61 1.02 -4.96 -4.54
N GLY A 62 -0.12 -5.60 -4.30
CA GLY A 62 -0.78 -5.63 -2.99
C GLY A 62 -1.83 -4.53 -2.86
N HIS A 63 -3.04 -4.87 -2.39
CA HIS A 63 -4.15 -3.92 -2.37
C HIS A 63 -4.77 -3.69 -1.00
N GLU A 64 -4.25 -4.31 0.05
CA GLU A 64 -4.75 -4.08 1.41
C GLU A 64 -3.65 -4.28 2.44
N GLY A 65 -3.80 -3.63 3.56
CA GLY A 65 -2.88 -3.80 4.66
C GLY A 65 -3.26 -2.94 5.86
N SER A 66 -2.35 -2.86 6.80
CA SER A 66 -2.48 -2.01 7.97
C SER A 66 -1.13 -1.44 8.37
N GLY A 67 -1.17 -0.33 9.07
CA GLY A 67 0.04 0.32 9.52
C GLY A 67 -0.24 1.57 10.31
N VAL A 68 0.76 2.44 10.39
CA VAL A 68 0.71 3.68 11.17
C VAL A 68 0.89 4.86 10.23
N VAL A 69 0.02 5.86 10.37
CA VAL A 69 0.11 7.08 9.56
C VAL A 69 1.40 7.80 9.89
N SER A 70 2.25 8.02 8.88
CA SER A 70 3.55 8.71 9.04
C SER A 70 3.53 10.15 8.55
N SER A 71 2.65 10.48 7.60
CA SER A 71 2.44 11.86 7.18
C SER A 71 1.04 12.04 6.60
N VAL A 72 0.57 13.29 6.58
CA VAL A 72 -0.75 13.66 6.05
C VAL A 72 -0.56 14.81 5.07
N GLY A 73 -1.31 14.77 3.97
CA GLY A 73 -1.32 15.86 3.00
C GLY A 73 -2.23 17.00 3.41
N ALA A 74 -2.31 18.03 2.55
CA ALA A 74 -3.19 19.16 2.78
C ALA A 74 -4.65 18.68 2.84
N ASP A 75 -5.45 19.38 3.67
CA ASP A 75 -6.88 19.14 3.80
C ASP A 75 -7.29 17.77 4.35
N VAL A 76 -6.35 16.97 4.86
CA VAL A 76 -6.68 15.71 5.52
C VAL A 76 -7.33 16.01 6.88
N LYS A 77 -8.53 15.43 7.10
CA LYS A 77 -9.33 15.68 8.31
C LYS A 77 -9.63 14.40 9.09
N MET A 78 -9.52 13.23 8.44
CA MET A 78 -9.96 11.97 9.03
C MET A 78 -8.89 11.26 9.84
N HIS A 79 -7.63 11.61 9.62
CA HIS A 79 -6.49 10.90 10.22
C HIS A 79 -5.41 11.86 10.68
N SER A 80 -4.62 11.43 11.67
CA SER A 80 -3.47 12.17 12.18
C SER A 80 -2.25 11.27 12.20
N VAL A 81 -1.07 11.88 12.14
CA VAL A 81 0.20 11.15 12.29
C VAL A 81 0.19 10.35 13.59
N GLY A 82 0.58 9.09 13.51
CA GLY A 82 0.57 8.17 14.66
C GLY A 82 -0.66 7.30 14.77
N ASP A 83 -1.71 7.58 13.99
CA ASP A 83 -2.92 6.75 14.00
C ASP A 83 -2.64 5.37 13.40
N SER A 84 -3.21 4.34 14.01
CA SER A 84 -3.24 3.00 13.44
C SER A 84 -4.43 2.88 12.50
N VAL A 85 -4.18 2.40 11.28
CA VAL A 85 -5.21 2.29 10.25
C VAL A 85 -5.09 0.96 9.49
N ALA A 86 -6.23 0.48 9.01
CA ALA A 86 -6.28 -0.47 7.92
C ALA A 86 -6.55 0.31 6.64
N PHE A 87 -6.00 -0.13 5.51
CA PHE A 87 -6.14 0.60 4.26
C PHE A 87 -6.42 -0.32 3.08
N PHE A 88 -6.92 0.29 2.03
CA PHE A 88 -7.27 -0.37 0.80
C PHE A 88 -6.83 0.50 -0.38
N LYS A 89 -6.17 -0.12 -1.38
CA LYS A 89 -5.77 0.58 -2.60
C LYS A 89 -5.55 -0.47 -3.70
N GLY A 90 -5.69 -0.09 -4.97
CA GLY A 90 -5.55 -1.01 -6.09
C GLY A 90 -4.18 -1.69 -6.19
N PHE A 91 -3.11 -1.03 -5.74
CA PHE A 91 -1.76 -1.57 -5.69
C PHE A 91 -0.90 -0.75 -4.72
N GLY A 92 0.28 -1.25 -4.38
CA GLY A 92 1.24 -0.49 -3.58
C GLY A 92 1.51 -1.02 -2.17
N ALA A 93 0.76 -2.04 -1.71
CA ALA A 93 0.86 -2.48 -0.31
C ALA A 93 2.12 -3.30 0.00
N PHE A 94 2.79 -3.87 -1.01
CA PHE A 94 4.01 -4.67 -0.78
C PHE A 94 5.25 -3.78 -0.77
N ALA A 95 5.22 -2.76 0.06
CA ALA A 95 6.26 -1.77 0.23
C ALA A 95 6.31 -1.34 1.69
N GLU A 96 7.39 -0.69 2.10
CA GLU A 96 7.51 -0.19 3.47
C GLU A 96 6.52 0.94 3.77
N LYS A 97 6.20 1.74 2.75
CA LYS A 97 5.24 2.85 2.87
C LYS A 97 4.30 2.84 1.68
N ILE A 98 3.08 3.33 1.90
CA ILE A 98 2.08 3.49 0.85
C ILE A 98 1.38 4.84 1.00
N VAL A 99 1.07 5.49 -0.12
CA VAL A 99 0.20 6.66 -0.12
C VAL A 99 -1.21 6.22 -0.50
N VAL A 100 -2.19 6.60 0.31
CA VAL A 100 -3.60 6.25 0.06
C VAL A 100 -4.47 7.48 0.30
N SER A 101 -5.64 7.52 -0.35
CA SER A 101 -6.67 8.51 -0.02
C SER A 101 -7.08 8.34 1.44
N GLU A 102 -7.33 9.45 2.13
CA GLU A 102 -7.83 9.41 3.51
C GLU A 102 -9.12 8.60 3.63
N ARG A 103 -9.91 8.53 2.56
CA ARG A 103 -11.20 7.80 2.54
C ARG A 103 -11.01 6.29 2.40
N MET A 104 -9.84 5.85 2.01
CA MET A 104 -9.53 4.43 1.85
C MET A 104 -8.70 3.88 3.02
N ALA A 105 -8.63 4.62 4.11
CA ALA A 105 -8.00 4.20 5.35
C ALA A 105 -9.01 4.30 6.49
N PHE A 106 -9.00 3.28 7.36
CA PHE A 106 -10.00 3.11 8.40
C PHE A 106 -9.32 2.98 9.75
N PRO A 107 -9.71 3.77 10.76
CA PRO A 107 -9.08 3.71 12.09
C PRO A 107 -9.23 2.32 12.70
N ILE A 108 -8.16 1.85 13.35
CA ILE A 108 -8.20 0.65 14.18
C ILE A 108 -7.63 0.98 15.54
N PRO A 109 -8.05 0.26 16.61
CA PRO A 109 -7.49 0.48 17.95
C PRO A 109 -5.98 0.26 17.95
N LYS A 110 -5.24 1.11 18.65
CA LYS A 110 -3.77 0.99 18.73
C LYS A 110 -3.30 -0.33 19.33
N SER A 111 -4.13 -0.93 20.18
CA SER A 111 -3.86 -2.24 20.79
C SER A 111 -4.12 -3.41 19.83
N PHE A 112 -4.75 -3.17 18.69
CA PHE A 112 -5.11 -4.22 17.74
C PHE A 112 -3.87 -4.60 16.90
N PRO A 113 -3.50 -5.89 16.86
CA PRO A 113 -2.35 -6.31 16.03
C PRO A 113 -2.60 -6.03 14.54
N HIS A 114 -1.66 -5.40 13.87
CA HIS A 114 -1.81 -5.03 12.46
C HIS A 114 -2.07 -6.24 11.55
N LYS A 115 -1.46 -7.38 11.83
CA LYS A 115 -1.64 -8.59 11.03
C LYS A 115 -3.06 -9.17 11.09
N ILE A 116 -3.88 -8.72 12.04
CA ILE A 116 -5.27 -9.17 12.19
C ILE A 116 -6.24 -8.16 11.56
N ALA A 117 -5.81 -6.91 11.46
CA ALA A 117 -6.67 -5.81 10.99
C ALA A 117 -7.16 -5.93 9.52
#